data_f0effe927e2b075f89e3e535b3764274
#
_entry.id   f0effe927e2b075f89e3e535b3764274
#
_cell.length_a   1.000
_cell.length_b   1.000
_cell.length_c   1.000
_cell.angle_alpha   90.00
_cell.angle_beta   90.00
_cell.angle_gamma   90.00
#
_symmetry.space_group_name_H-M   'P 1'
#
loop_
_entity.id
_entity.type
_entity.pdbx_description
1 polymer ?
#
loop_
_entity_poly.entity_id
_entity_poly.type
_entity_poly.pdbx_seq_one_letter_code
_entity_poly.pdbx_strand_id
1 'polypeptide(L)'
;MPGGQSEKIKEAVRAWFSREGVKVEAISDPRAEFLFKVKFMRFFFTIVRPNDQKFIQIEAQVMISPEHLKLLTAEKMRVFQMQAMKSSFAQNVNLGFVQPQPGQPGPQPPGPGFVASDRIYDDAFSEDRLWYVIRRVHSAVDMVILILNEVTGQIGEKPHEGQETGPSYYT
;
A
#
# COMPACT_ATOMS: atom_id res chain seq x y z
N MET A 1 -6.16 -14.18 27.73
CA MET A 1 -4.84 -13.55 27.45
C MET A 1 -4.84 -13.10 26.01
N PRO A 2 -4.99 -11.81 25.68
CA PRO A 2 -5.06 -11.32 24.28
C PRO A 2 -3.73 -11.45 23.52
N GLY A 3 -2.58 -11.48 24.22
CA GLY A 3 -1.25 -11.51 23.57
C GLY A 3 -0.89 -12.75 22.76
N GLY A 4 -1.57 -13.89 22.96
CA GLY A 4 -1.20 -15.13 22.30
C GLY A 4 -1.59 -15.22 20.81
N GLN A 5 -2.68 -14.60 20.40
CA GLN A 5 -3.16 -14.64 18.99
C GLN A 5 -2.34 -13.69 18.12
N SER A 6 -2.10 -12.49 18.61
CA SER A 6 -1.30 -11.48 17.90
C SER A 6 0.12 -11.97 17.63
N GLU A 7 0.79 -12.56 18.61
CA GLU A 7 2.15 -13.06 18.44
C GLU A 7 2.19 -14.25 17.45
N LYS A 8 1.20 -15.14 17.48
CA LYS A 8 1.07 -16.22 16.49
C LYS A 8 0.93 -15.69 15.06
N ILE A 9 0.08 -14.67 14.86
CA ILE A 9 -0.10 -14.03 13.55
C ILE A 9 1.20 -13.36 13.09
N LYS A 10 1.86 -12.64 13.97
CA LYS A 10 3.13 -11.98 13.70
C LYS A 10 4.23 -12.96 13.28
N GLU A 11 4.38 -14.06 14.01
CA GLU A 11 5.34 -15.12 13.68
C GLU A 11 5.00 -15.82 12.36
N ALA A 12 3.72 -16.12 12.11
CA ALA A 12 3.25 -16.72 10.88
C ALA A 12 3.56 -15.82 9.66
N VAL A 13 3.25 -14.53 9.73
CA VAL A 13 3.56 -13.56 8.67
C VAL A 13 5.06 -13.56 8.36
N ARG A 14 5.91 -13.50 9.39
CA ARG A 14 7.37 -13.54 9.20
C ARG A 14 7.82 -14.84 8.53
N ALA A 15 7.33 -15.97 9.02
CA ALA A 15 7.71 -17.29 8.50
C ALA A 15 7.32 -17.45 7.03
N TRP A 16 6.12 -17.01 6.64
CA TRP A 16 5.65 -17.11 5.27
C TRP A 16 6.46 -16.27 4.30
N PHE A 17 6.74 -15.00 4.65
CA PHE A 17 7.60 -14.16 3.82
C PHE A 17 9.03 -14.68 3.73
N SER A 18 9.60 -15.16 4.84
CA SER A 18 10.96 -15.74 4.84
C SER A 18 11.07 -16.98 3.95
N ARG A 19 10.03 -17.79 3.90
CA ARG A 19 9.97 -18.97 3.02
C ARG A 19 9.99 -18.58 1.53
N GLU A 20 9.36 -17.47 1.19
CA GLU A 20 9.38 -16.91 -0.17
C GLU A 20 10.64 -16.06 -0.44
N GLY A 21 11.61 -16.04 0.46
CA GLY A 21 12.83 -15.25 0.31
C GLY A 21 12.63 -13.74 0.43
N VAL A 22 11.49 -13.30 0.94
CA VAL A 22 11.16 -11.89 1.10
C VAL A 22 11.63 -11.38 2.45
N LYS A 23 12.46 -10.34 2.45
CA LYS A 23 12.93 -9.70 3.68
C LYS A 23 11.79 -8.94 4.37
N VAL A 24 11.61 -9.22 5.65
CA VAL A 24 10.67 -8.52 6.52
C VAL A 24 11.42 -7.55 7.42
N GLU A 25 11.10 -6.28 7.30
CA GLU A 25 11.60 -5.23 8.19
C GLU A 25 10.54 -4.91 9.24
N ALA A 26 10.89 -5.08 10.52
CA ALA A 26 10.01 -4.71 11.62
C ALA A 26 10.22 -3.23 11.96
N ILE A 27 9.11 -2.50 12.02
CA ILE A 27 9.09 -1.07 12.38
C ILE A 27 8.36 -0.94 13.71
N SER A 28 8.90 -0.12 14.61
CA SER A 28 8.23 0.20 15.88
C SER A 28 7.24 1.34 15.67
N ASP A 29 5.96 1.10 15.97
CA ASP A 29 4.91 2.11 16.00
C ASP A 29 4.09 1.89 17.28
N PRO A 30 3.97 2.89 18.18
CA PRO A 30 3.24 2.75 19.43
C PRO A 30 1.73 2.51 19.25
N ARG A 31 1.20 2.70 18.04
CA ARG A 31 -0.21 2.48 17.70
C ARG A 31 -0.49 1.08 17.17
N ALA A 32 0.55 0.25 17.04
CA ALA A 32 0.43 -1.08 16.47
C ALA A 32 1.06 -2.15 17.36
N GLU A 33 0.42 -3.32 17.47
CA GLU A 33 1.01 -4.50 18.11
C GLU A 33 2.21 -5.01 17.31
N PHE A 34 2.13 -4.91 15.98
CA PHE A 34 3.28 -5.05 15.08
C PHE A 34 3.07 -4.29 13.78
N LEU A 35 4.17 -3.89 13.17
CA LEU A 35 4.22 -3.29 11.85
C LEU A 35 5.42 -3.84 11.08
N PHE A 36 5.16 -4.38 9.90
CA PHE A 36 6.17 -4.89 9.00
C PHE A 36 6.17 -4.12 7.68
N LYS A 37 7.36 -3.85 7.18
CA LYS A 37 7.56 -3.38 5.82
C LYS A 37 8.21 -4.50 5.02
N VAL A 38 7.62 -4.82 3.88
CA VAL A 38 8.11 -5.85 2.96
C VAL A 38 8.14 -5.31 1.55
N LYS A 39 9.18 -5.66 0.79
CA LYS A 39 9.23 -5.40 -0.65
C LYS A 39 8.79 -6.68 -1.35
N PHE A 40 7.66 -6.65 -2.03
CA PHE A 40 7.16 -7.76 -2.81
C PHE A 40 6.88 -7.31 -4.24
N MET A 41 7.50 -8.00 -5.20
CA MET A 41 7.55 -7.56 -6.58
C MET A 41 8.16 -6.14 -6.65
N ARG A 42 7.42 -5.17 -7.19
CA ARG A 42 7.90 -3.79 -7.38
C ARG A 42 7.43 -2.80 -6.31
N PHE A 43 6.57 -3.21 -5.38
CA PHE A 43 6.02 -2.33 -4.37
C PHE A 43 6.47 -2.68 -2.96
N PHE A 44 6.46 -1.66 -2.11
CA PHE A 44 6.55 -1.84 -0.67
C PHE A 44 5.15 -1.98 -0.10
N PHE A 45 4.99 -3.01 0.72
CA PHE A 45 3.78 -3.23 1.50
C PHE A 45 4.06 -2.98 2.97
N THR A 46 3.09 -2.38 3.62
CA THR A 46 3.02 -2.30 5.08
C THR A 46 1.98 -3.30 5.55
N ILE A 47 2.36 -4.16 6.49
CA ILE A 47 1.47 -5.12 7.14
C ILE A 47 1.41 -4.69 8.59
N VAL A 48 0.27 -4.19 9.01
CA VAL A 48 0.07 -3.62 10.33
C VAL A 48 -1.06 -4.31 11.08
N ARG A 49 -0.84 -4.59 12.35
CA ARG A 49 -1.88 -4.93 13.30
C ARG A 49 -2.04 -3.76 14.26
N PRO A 50 -3.08 -2.94 14.11
CA PRO A 50 -3.32 -1.85 15.04
C PRO A 50 -3.62 -2.39 16.45
N ASN A 51 -3.28 -1.63 17.49
CA ASN A 51 -3.61 -2.01 18.86
C ASN A 51 -5.11 -2.23 19.02
N ASP A 52 -5.47 -3.23 19.81
CA ASP A 52 -6.86 -3.57 20.15
C ASP A 52 -7.76 -3.93 18.95
N GLN A 53 -7.18 -4.21 17.79
CA GLN A 53 -7.93 -4.63 16.61
C GLN A 53 -7.80 -6.14 16.35
N LYS A 54 -8.87 -6.75 15.84
CA LYS A 54 -8.94 -8.18 15.47
C LYS A 54 -8.75 -8.38 13.97
N PHE A 55 -7.85 -7.62 13.38
CA PHE A 55 -7.47 -7.75 11.98
C PHE A 55 -6.02 -7.29 11.76
N ILE A 56 -5.43 -7.77 10.68
CA ILE A 56 -4.26 -7.14 10.08
C ILE A 56 -4.70 -6.32 8.86
N GLN A 57 -4.05 -5.20 8.64
CA GLN A 57 -4.23 -4.36 7.45
C GLN A 57 -3.00 -4.47 6.58
N ILE A 58 -3.21 -4.64 5.29
CA ILE A 58 -2.18 -4.71 4.26
C ILE A 58 -2.34 -3.48 3.40
N GLU A 59 -1.28 -2.70 3.28
CA GLU A 59 -1.28 -1.42 2.57
C GLU A 59 -0.14 -1.36 1.57
N ALA A 60 -0.38 -0.74 0.44
CA ALA A 60 0.65 -0.28 -0.48
C ALA A 60 0.45 1.21 -0.74
N GLN A 61 1.47 2.00 -0.44
CA GLN A 61 1.48 3.44 -0.68
C GLN A 61 2.33 3.75 -1.90
N VAL A 62 1.78 4.58 -2.78
CA VAL A 62 2.45 5.05 -3.98
C VAL A 62 2.39 6.56 -4.04
N MET A 63 3.54 7.18 -4.28
CA MET A 63 3.64 8.62 -4.48
C MET A 63 3.50 8.95 -5.96
N ILE A 64 2.76 9.99 -6.26
CA ILE A 64 2.64 10.51 -7.63
C ILE A 64 3.92 11.29 -7.94
N SER A 65 4.60 10.95 -9.02
CA SER A 65 5.84 11.61 -9.38
C SER A 65 5.64 13.09 -9.73
N PRO A 66 6.67 13.92 -9.56
CA PRO A 66 6.61 15.33 -9.93
C PRO A 66 6.24 15.56 -11.42
N GLU A 67 6.65 14.63 -12.29
CA GLU A 67 6.35 14.67 -13.72
C GLU A 67 4.85 14.50 -13.96
N HIS A 68 4.24 13.50 -13.35
CA HIS A 68 2.78 13.31 -13.43
C HIS A 68 2.02 14.50 -12.83
N LEU A 69 2.50 15.03 -11.69
CA LEU A 69 1.85 16.17 -11.04
C LEU A 69 1.82 17.43 -11.94
N LYS A 70 2.86 17.65 -12.74
CA LYS A 70 2.88 18.77 -13.72
C LYS A 70 1.84 18.61 -14.82
N LEU A 71 1.45 17.37 -15.14
CA LEU A 71 0.49 17.05 -16.19
C LEU A 71 -0.95 16.95 -15.66
N LEU A 72 -1.12 16.84 -14.35
CA LEU A 72 -2.41 16.73 -13.67
C LEU A 72 -3.02 18.12 -13.43
N THR A 73 -3.78 18.64 -14.40
CA THR A 73 -4.67 19.77 -14.15
C THR A 73 -5.75 19.39 -13.12
N ALA A 74 -6.44 20.38 -12.55
CA ALA A 74 -7.52 20.13 -11.59
C ALA A 74 -8.63 19.19 -12.17
N GLU A 75 -8.95 19.36 -13.46
CA GLU A 75 -9.90 18.50 -14.15
C GLU A 75 -9.39 17.06 -14.31
N LYS A 76 -8.15 16.90 -14.79
CA LYS A 76 -7.50 15.60 -14.91
C LYS A 76 -7.37 14.89 -13.56
N MET A 77 -7.02 15.61 -12.50
CA MET A 77 -6.96 15.06 -11.15
C MET A 77 -8.32 14.50 -10.71
N ARG A 78 -9.40 15.26 -10.96
CA ARG A 78 -10.77 14.79 -10.64
C ARG A 78 -11.13 13.53 -11.42
N VAL A 79 -10.81 13.48 -12.72
CA VAL A 79 -11.05 12.29 -13.57
C VAL A 79 -10.24 11.11 -13.05
N PHE A 80 -8.95 11.29 -12.77
CA PHE A 80 -8.08 10.28 -12.19
C PHE A 80 -8.65 9.71 -10.89
N GLN A 81 -8.98 10.58 -9.93
CA GLN A 81 -9.52 10.14 -8.64
C GLN A 81 -10.82 9.35 -8.81
N MET A 82 -11.73 9.82 -9.65
CA MET A 82 -13.00 9.14 -9.89
C MET A 82 -12.81 7.75 -10.52
N GLN A 83 -11.96 7.63 -11.52
CA GLN A 83 -11.68 6.36 -12.20
C GLN A 83 -10.94 5.39 -11.27
N ALA A 84 -9.93 5.87 -10.53
CA ALA A 84 -9.18 5.08 -9.57
C ALA A 84 -10.08 4.53 -8.46
N MET A 85 -10.98 5.34 -7.90
CA MET A 85 -11.94 4.89 -6.89
C MET A 85 -12.91 3.85 -7.44
N LYS A 86 -13.45 4.03 -8.64
CA LYS A 86 -14.33 3.05 -9.29
C LYS A 86 -13.61 1.70 -9.49
N SER A 87 -12.37 1.75 -9.98
CA SER A 87 -11.57 0.55 -10.21
C SER A 87 -11.26 -0.19 -8.90
N SER A 88 -10.86 0.54 -7.86
CA SER A 88 -10.56 -0.05 -6.55
C SER A 88 -11.80 -0.66 -5.89
N PHE A 89 -12.94 0.01 -6.01
CA PHE A 89 -14.22 -0.52 -5.52
C PHE A 89 -14.60 -1.83 -6.23
N ALA A 90 -14.43 -1.91 -7.55
CA ALA A 90 -14.68 -3.14 -8.31
C ALA A 90 -13.77 -4.30 -7.90
N GLN A 91 -12.59 -4.02 -7.35
CA GLN A 91 -11.65 -4.99 -6.83
C GLN A 91 -11.82 -5.27 -5.32
N ASN A 92 -12.78 -4.65 -4.65
CA ASN A 92 -12.96 -4.69 -3.19
C ASN A 92 -11.70 -4.30 -2.41
N VAL A 93 -10.99 -3.27 -2.89
CA VAL A 93 -9.81 -2.69 -2.23
C VAL A 93 -10.14 -1.26 -1.83
N ASN A 94 -9.79 -0.89 -0.61
CA ASN A 94 -9.93 0.50 -0.16
C ASN A 94 -8.83 1.35 -0.81
N LEU A 95 -9.21 2.50 -1.36
CA LEU A 95 -8.30 3.47 -1.92
C LEU A 95 -8.46 4.80 -1.19
N GLY A 96 -7.35 5.32 -0.68
CA GLY A 96 -7.27 6.66 -0.08
C GLY A 96 -6.26 7.51 -0.84
N PHE A 97 -6.57 8.80 -1.02
CA PHE A 97 -5.62 9.78 -1.55
C PHE A 97 -4.93 10.48 -0.38
N VAL A 98 -3.62 10.56 -0.45
CA VAL A 98 -2.79 11.21 0.57
C VAL A 98 -2.19 12.49 0.03
N GLN A 99 -2.20 13.53 0.85
CA GLN A 99 -1.56 14.80 0.55
C GLN A 99 -0.77 15.27 1.77
N PRO A 100 0.39 15.88 1.57
CA PRO A 100 1.09 16.54 2.67
C PRO A 100 0.18 17.62 3.27
N GLN A 101 0.03 17.61 4.59
CA GLN A 101 -0.73 18.64 5.29
C GLN A 101 0.22 19.52 6.10
N PRO A 102 0.55 20.72 5.64
CA PRO A 102 1.41 21.62 6.38
C PRO A 102 0.87 21.88 7.78
N GLY A 103 1.73 21.72 8.80
CA GLY A 103 1.38 22.01 10.19
C GLY A 103 0.78 20.84 10.99
N GLN A 104 0.53 19.70 10.39
CA GLN A 104 0.17 18.51 11.17
C GLN A 104 1.40 17.86 11.82
N PRO A 105 1.35 17.55 13.13
CA PRO A 105 2.43 16.82 13.81
C PRO A 105 2.42 15.35 13.35
N GLY A 106 3.61 14.82 13.06
CA GLY A 106 3.81 13.43 12.68
C GLY A 106 4.51 13.28 11.33
N PRO A 107 4.89 12.05 10.96
CA PRO A 107 5.52 11.79 9.66
C PRO A 107 4.53 12.10 8.53
N GLN A 108 4.89 13.10 7.71
CA GLN A 108 4.11 13.49 6.55
C GLN A 108 4.57 12.70 5.32
N PRO A 109 3.65 12.35 4.39
CA PRO A 109 4.06 11.84 3.10
C PRO A 109 4.92 12.90 2.37
N PRO A 110 5.97 12.48 1.65
CA PRO A 110 6.87 13.42 0.96
C PRO A 110 6.21 14.16 -0.20
N GLY A 111 5.00 13.79 -0.58
CA GLY A 111 4.23 14.39 -1.66
C GLY A 111 2.82 13.82 -1.73
N PRO A 112 2.02 14.26 -2.70
CA PRO A 112 0.71 13.65 -2.95
C PRO A 112 0.86 12.23 -3.50
N GLY A 113 -0.10 11.38 -3.15
CA GLY A 113 -0.07 9.98 -3.53
C GLY A 113 -1.39 9.29 -3.25
N PHE A 114 -1.34 7.97 -3.24
CA PHE A 114 -2.48 7.14 -2.86
C PHE A 114 -2.04 5.92 -2.05
N VAL A 115 -2.96 5.39 -1.27
CA VAL A 115 -2.80 4.16 -0.49
C VAL A 115 -3.91 3.21 -0.89
N ALA A 116 -3.54 2.03 -1.36
CA ALA A 116 -4.45 0.91 -1.52
C ALA A 116 -4.34 -0.01 -0.31
N SER A 117 -5.45 -0.41 0.27
CA SER A 117 -5.43 -1.24 1.47
C SER A 117 -6.59 -2.23 1.54
N ASP A 118 -6.35 -3.33 2.26
CA ASP A 118 -7.36 -4.32 2.57
C ASP A 118 -7.06 -4.99 3.91
N ARG A 119 -8.05 -5.69 4.49
CA ARG A 119 -7.98 -6.27 5.84
C ARG A 119 -8.20 -7.77 5.81
N ILE A 120 -7.53 -8.44 6.75
CA ILE A 120 -7.77 -9.85 7.06
C ILE A 120 -8.12 -9.92 8.55
N TYR A 121 -9.34 -10.36 8.85
CA TYR A 121 -9.78 -10.58 10.22
C TYR A 121 -9.17 -11.87 10.78
N ASP A 122 -9.03 -11.93 12.10
CA ASP A 122 -8.35 -13.02 12.80
C ASP A 122 -8.96 -14.40 12.52
N ASP A 123 -10.27 -14.47 12.35
CA ASP A 123 -11.03 -15.69 12.04
C ASP A 123 -10.83 -16.19 10.59
N ALA A 124 -10.43 -15.28 9.69
CA ALA A 124 -10.13 -15.58 8.29
C ALA A 124 -8.62 -15.60 7.99
N PHE A 125 -7.77 -15.48 9.02
CA PHE A 125 -6.32 -15.41 8.83
C PHE A 125 -5.73 -16.77 8.44
N SER A 126 -5.17 -16.84 7.25
CA SER A 126 -4.44 -17.97 6.72
C SER A 126 -3.37 -17.51 5.75
N GLU A 127 -2.43 -18.40 5.41
CA GLU A 127 -1.39 -18.10 4.43
C GLU A 127 -1.98 -17.76 3.06
N ASP A 128 -2.89 -18.58 2.55
CA ASP A 128 -3.55 -18.37 1.26
C ASP A 128 -4.28 -17.02 1.24
N ARG A 129 -4.93 -16.66 2.35
CA ARG A 129 -5.63 -15.39 2.48
C ARG A 129 -4.66 -14.21 2.47
N LEU A 130 -3.51 -14.33 3.14
CA LEU A 130 -2.48 -13.30 3.13
C LEU A 130 -1.99 -13.03 1.69
N TRP A 131 -1.59 -14.08 0.97
CA TRP A 131 -1.11 -13.94 -0.40
C TRP A 131 -2.19 -13.47 -1.37
N TYR A 132 -3.41 -13.92 -1.18
CA TYR A 132 -4.56 -13.44 -1.97
C TYR A 132 -4.75 -11.92 -1.80
N VAL A 133 -4.74 -11.43 -0.56
CA VAL A 133 -4.93 -9.99 -0.29
C VAL A 133 -3.77 -9.17 -0.81
N ILE A 134 -2.52 -9.61 -0.63
CA ILE A 134 -1.34 -8.93 -1.17
C ILE A 134 -1.45 -8.79 -2.70
N ARG A 135 -1.78 -9.87 -3.41
CA ARG A 135 -1.93 -9.84 -4.87
C ARG A 135 -3.08 -8.91 -5.31
N ARG A 136 -4.16 -8.88 -4.55
CA ARG A 136 -5.30 -8.01 -4.82
C ARG A 136 -4.95 -6.54 -4.64
N VAL A 137 -4.28 -6.18 -3.55
CA VAL A 137 -3.78 -4.82 -3.31
C VAL A 137 -2.77 -4.43 -4.39
N HIS A 138 -1.85 -5.34 -4.76
CA HIS A 138 -0.89 -5.13 -5.84
C HIS A 138 -1.61 -4.82 -7.17
N SER A 139 -2.59 -5.64 -7.55
CA SER A 139 -3.36 -5.45 -8.78
C SER A 139 -4.12 -4.12 -8.78
N ALA A 140 -4.68 -3.72 -7.63
CA ALA A 140 -5.36 -2.44 -7.50
C ALA A 140 -4.40 -1.26 -7.70
N VAL A 141 -3.21 -1.34 -7.12
CA VAL A 141 -2.15 -0.34 -7.32
C VAL A 141 -1.75 -0.24 -8.79
N ASP A 142 -1.51 -1.37 -9.44
CA ASP A 142 -1.17 -1.41 -10.87
C ASP A 142 -2.23 -0.74 -11.75
N MET A 143 -3.50 -1.02 -11.46
CA MET A 143 -4.60 -0.42 -12.20
C MET A 143 -4.68 1.10 -11.96
N VAL A 144 -4.48 1.56 -10.73
CA VAL A 144 -4.48 3.01 -10.43
C VAL A 144 -3.34 3.72 -11.16
N ILE A 145 -2.18 3.09 -11.24
CA ILE A 145 -1.05 3.63 -12.00
C ILE A 145 -1.35 3.68 -13.50
N LEU A 146 -1.95 2.64 -14.04
CA LEU A 146 -2.37 2.62 -15.45
C LEU A 146 -3.33 3.78 -15.74
N ILE A 147 -4.33 3.99 -14.88
CA ILE A 147 -5.27 5.11 -14.99
C ILE A 147 -4.54 6.46 -14.91
N LEU A 148 -3.56 6.59 -14.01
CA LEU A 148 -2.75 7.80 -13.90
C LEU A 148 -2.02 8.10 -15.21
N ASN A 149 -1.38 7.09 -15.79
CA ASN A 149 -0.66 7.20 -17.06
C ASN A 149 -1.60 7.57 -18.22
N GLU A 150 -2.79 6.95 -18.29
CA GLU A 150 -3.80 7.29 -19.29
C GLU A 150 -4.27 8.74 -19.19
N VAL A 151 -4.60 9.21 -17.98
CA VAL A 151 -5.10 10.57 -17.73
C VAL A 151 -4.03 11.62 -18.01
N THR A 152 -2.76 11.30 -17.74
CA THR A 152 -1.63 12.22 -18.02
C THR A 152 -1.13 12.14 -19.46
N GLY A 153 -1.52 11.10 -20.20
CA GLY A 153 -1.06 10.87 -21.57
C GLY A 153 0.33 10.22 -21.66
N GLN A 154 0.83 9.66 -20.57
CA GLN A 154 2.12 8.96 -20.49
C GLN A 154 1.96 7.46 -20.77
N ILE A 155 1.30 7.12 -21.86
CA ILE A 155 1.11 5.72 -22.27
C ILE A 155 2.45 5.17 -22.79
N GLY A 156 3.06 4.27 -22.06
CA GLY A 156 4.19 3.46 -22.54
C GLY A 156 5.56 3.69 -21.89
N GLU A 157 5.70 4.55 -20.89
CA GLU A 157 6.94 4.61 -20.12
C GLU A 157 7.02 3.42 -19.14
N LYS A 158 8.09 2.62 -19.30
CA LYS A 158 8.39 1.53 -18.37
C LYS A 158 8.69 2.12 -16.98
N PRO A 159 8.23 1.45 -15.90
CA PRO A 159 8.63 1.85 -14.55
C PRO A 159 10.16 1.85 -14.45
N HIS A 160 10.74 2.94 -13.92
CA HIS A 160 12.15 2.96 -13.62
C HIS A 160 12.46 1.93 -12.54
N GLU A 161 13.21 0.89 -12.90
CA GLU A 161 13.86 0.00 -11.94
C GLU A 161 14.98 0.80 -11.26
N GLY A 162 14.84 1.05 -9.97
CA GLY A 162 15.95 1.45 -9.13
C GLY A 162 15.88 2.81 -8.47
N GLN A 163 15.18 2.89 -7.37
CA GLN A 163 15.59 3.72 -6.23
C GLN A 163 15.37 2.95 -4.93
N GLU A 164 16.47 2.55 -4.31
CA GLU A 164 16.49 1.63 -3.16
C GLU A 164 16.11 2.23 -1.81
N THR A 165 15.78 3.50 -1.70
CA THR A 165 15.53 4.16 -0.41
C THR A 165 14.41 5.18 -0.51
N GLY A 166 13.20 4.79 -0.11
CA GLY A 166 12.08 5.71 0.02
C GLY A 166 10.74 5.10 -0.36
N PRO A 167 9.64 5.84 -0.24
CA PRO A 167 8.36 5.44 -0.81
C PRO A 167 8.50 5.22 -2.31
N SER A 168 7.81 4.21 -2.85
CA SER A 168 7.86 3.92 -4.29
C SER A 168 7.34 5.12 -5.07
N TYR A 169 8.20 5.73 -5.91
CA TYR A 169 7.79 6.75 -6.87
C TYR A 169 7.45 6.06 -8.18
N TYR A 170 6.39 6.53 -8.80
CA TYR A 170 6.03 6.20 -10.15
C TYR A 170 6.37 7.36 -11.08
N THR A 171 7.23 7.11 -12.03
CA THR A 171 7.48 7.96 -13.19
C THR A 171 6.83 7.35 -14.41
#